data_ffdfb18d4999cd95bdc3d611655cea97
#
_entry.id   ffdfb18d4999cd95bdc3d611655cea97
#
_cell.length_a   1.000
_cell.length_b   1.000
_cell.length_c   1.000
_cell.angle_alpha   90.00
_cell.angle_beta   90.00
_cell.angle_gamma   90.00
#
_symmetry.space_group_name_H-M   'P 1'
#
loop_
_entity.id
_entity.type
_entity.pdbx_description
1 polymer ?
#
loop_
_entity_poly.entity_id
_entity_poly.type
_entity_poly.pdbx_seq_one_letter_code
_entity_poly.pdbx_strand_id
1 'polypeptide(L)'
;EWPDTEKVPTLFLTFDAMLPNIATLLEGIYLRLADRVNYAGVNAGSGQFTAMPCLFDTQRLLGHGVSCALLSHHSPPLLEHGYQLTAQPMLATSSEGNKISFIDWEPAFSRYQSLIRQQFQQNLTPDQFYQYGVHLPLGLLRANGDVIVRIPVAVTEEGALLCVGEVPDYSILTLLKAPQSPTANAIELAEKLSQHGVPERIEIYYCAGRQQHFGEQSTLELETLFSHSGAHELVGALSLGEIGSVRPGDYPLFHNGAILCLSEG
;
A
#
# COMPACT_ATOMS: atom_id res chain seq x y z
N GLU A 1 -2.36 11.06 27.09
CA GLU A 1 -1.40 10.34 27.95
C GLU A 1 -0.87 9.13 27.17
N TRP A 2 0.39 8.81 27.37
CA TRP A 2 0.99 7.62 26.75
C TRP A 2 0.49 6.37 27.50
N PRO A 3 0.06 5.29 26.79
CA PRO A 3 -0.43 4.10 27.47
C PRO A 3 0.68 3.47 28.33
N ASP A 4 0.35 3.13 29.55
CA ASP A 4 1.22 2.39 30.47
C ASP A 4 1.12 0.90 30.13
N THR A 5 1.88 0.46 29.12
CA THR A 5 1.87 -0.92 28.64
C THR A 5 3.30 -1.46 28.54
N GLU A 6 3.49 -2.72 28.85
CA GLU A 6 4.76 -3.43 28.64
C GLU A 6 5.07 -3.64 27.14
N LYS A 7 4.05 -3.59 26.28
CA LYS A 7 4.18 -3.75 24.83
C LYS A 7 4.28 -2.40 24.15
N VAL A 8 5.08 -2.31 23.07
CA VAL A 8 5.14 -1.14 22.20
C VAL A 8 3.78 -0.94 21.53
N PRO A 9 3.11 0.20 21.73
CA PRO A 9 1.79 0.43 21.16
C PRO A 9 1.88 0.63 19.63
N THR A 10 0.75 0.39 18.95
CA THR A 10 0.64 0.66 17.51
C THR A 10 -0.02 2.01 17.27
N LEU A 11 0.65 2.91 16.55
CA LEU A 11 0.07 4.12 16.02
C LEU A 11 -0.66 3.79 14.72
N PHE A 12 -1.99 3.77 14.77
CA PHE A 12 -2.83 3.55 13.60
C PHE A 12 -3.19 4.90 12.96
N LEU A 13 -2.88 5.04 11.67
CA LEU A 13 -3.03 6.26 10.90
C LEU A 13 -4.09 6.08 9.81
N THR A 14 -5.06 6.95 9.72
CA THR A 14 -5.99 7.00 8.60
C THR A 14 -5.79 8.30 7.85
N PHE A 15 -5.27 8.22 6.63
CA PHE A 15 -5.04 9.35 5.75
C PHE A 15 -6.20 9.52 4.77
N ASP A 16 -6.53 10.77 4.44
CA ASP A 16 -7.27 11.04 3.21
C ASP A 16 -6.40 10.68 2.00
N ALA A 17 -6.90 9.80 1.13
CA ALA A 17 -6.18 9.32 -0.06
C ALA A 17 -5.84 10.43 -1.07
N MET A 18 -6.50 11.59 -0.96
CA MET A 18 -6.24 12.75 -1.81
C MET A 18 -5.10 13.64 -1.30
N LEU A 19 -4.45 13.29 -0.18
CA LEU A 19 -3.26 14.01 0.29
C LEU A 19 -2.08 13.75 -0.64
N PRO A 20 -1.40 14.81 -1.12
CA PRO A 20 -0.31 14.66 -2.08
C PRO A 20 1.03 14.25 -1.45
N ASN A 21 1.14 14.27 -0.11
CA ASN A 21 2.42 14.19 0.61
C ASN A 21 2.39 13.21 1.80
N ILE A 22 1.75 12.06 1.61
CA ILE A 22 1.59 11.04 2.67
C ILE A 22 2.97 10.53 3.16
N ALA A 23 3.90 10.24 2.25
CA ALA A 23 5.23 9.75 2.62
C ALA A 23 6.02 10.81 3.42
N THR A 24 5.93 12.07 3.03
CA THR A 24 6.56 13.20 3.75
C THR A 24 5.96 13.36 5.16
N LEU A 25 4.65 13.19 5.31
CA LEU A 25 3.99 13.24 6.62
C LEU A 25 4.41 12.06 7.50
N LEU A 26 4.51 10.86 6.95
CA LEU A 26 5.00 9.67 7.64
C LEU A 26 6.45 9.87 8.13
N GLU A 27 7.32 10.45 7.30
CA GLU A 27 8.68 10.80 7.70
C GLU A 27 8.68 11.74 8.90
N GLY A 28 7.88 12.80 8.85
CA GLY A 28 7.75 13.76 9.96
C GLY A 28 7.25 13.13 11.26
N ILE A 29 6.37 12.15 11.18
CA ILE A 29 5.87 11.38 12.33
C ILE A 29 7.00 10.46 12.86
N TYR A 30 7.68 9.73 11.98
CA TYR A 30 8.76 8.82 12.36
C TYR A 30 9.95 9.55 13.00
N LEU A 31 10.34 10.71 12.49
CA LEU A 31 11.40 11.54 13.08
C LEU A 31 11.10 12.00 14.52
N ARG A 32 9.84 11.97 14.95
CA ARG A 32 9.41 12.33 16.30
C ARG A 32 9.20 11.16 17.22
N LEU A 33 8.73 10.05 16.71
CA LEU A 33 8.32 8.88 17.50
C LEU A 33 9.32 7.72 17.41
N ALA A 34 10.03 7.59 16.28
CA ALA A 34 11.00 6.53 16.02
C ALA A 34 10.41 5.13 16.38
N ASP A 35 11.12 4.33 17.13
CA ASP A 35 10.76 2.99 17.59
C ASP A 35 9.85 2.95 18.83
N ARG A 36 9.34 4.09 19.27
CA ARG A 36 8.41 4.17 20.41
C ARG A 36 7.03 3.62 20.11
N VAL A 37 6.71 3.44 18.85
CA VAL A 37 5.45 2.86 18.36
C VAL A 37 5.71 1.92 17.20
N ASN A 38 4.83 0.94 17.00
CA ASN A 38 4.65 0.29 15.72
C ASN A 38 3.77 1.17 14.83
N TYR A 39 3.95 1.10 13.53
CA TYR A 39 3.19 1.92 12.58
C TYR A 39 2.27 1.04 11.75
N ALA A 40 1.01 1.41 11.70
CA ALA A 40 0.00 0.85 10.83
C ALA A 40 -0.88 1.96 10.29
N GLY A 41 -1.50 1.76 9.16
CA GLY A 41 -2.47 2.73 8.69
C GLY A 41 -2.99 2.44 7.30
N VAL A 42 -3.94 3.26 6.90
CA VAL A 42 -4.66 3.12 5.64
C VAL A 42 -4.96 4.47 5.01
N ASN A 43 -5.22 4.44 3.72
CA ASN A 43 -5.85 5.53 3.02
C ASN A 43 -7.35 5.31 2.91
N ALA A 44 -8.13 6.28 3.37
CA ALA A 44 -9.57 6.35 3.21
C ALA A 44 -9.95 7.33 2.10
N GLY A 45 -11.12 7.16 1.51
CA GLY A 45 -11.63 8.07 0.49
C GLY A 45 -12.54 7.38 -0.53
N SER A 46 -12.70 8.02 -1.69
CA SER A 46 -13.48 7.50 -2.79
C SER A 46 -12.65 6.57 -3.69
N GLY A 47 -13.18 5.40 -4.04
CA GLY A 47 -12.57 4.52 -5.05
C GLY A 47 -12.48 5.13 -6.47
N GLN A 48 -13.09 6.29 -6.68
CA GLN A 48 -12.98 7.07 -7.92
C GLN A 48 -11.96 8.21 -7.80
N PHE A 49 -11.21 8.29 -6.70
CA PHE A 49 -10.24 9.36 -6.41
C PHE A 49 -10.83 10.77 -6.50
N THR A 50 -12.08 10.93 -6.06
CA THR A 50 -12.73 12.24 -5.93
C THR A 50 -12.62 12.73 -4.49
N ALA A 51 -12.30 14.02 -4.31
CA ALA A 51 -12.21 14.61 -2.97
C ALA A 51 -13.57 14.54 -2.25
N MET A 52 -13.56 13.97 -1.05
CA MET A 52 -14.74 13.88 -0.19
C MET A 52 -14.32 13.78 1.27
N PRO A 53 -15.18 14.21 2.22
CA PRO A 53 -14.93 13.92 3.64
C PRO A 53 -14.91 12.40 3.88
N CYS A 54 -13.80 11.91 4.45
CA CYS A 54 -13.60 10.47 4.68
C CYS A 54 -13.01 10.15 6.07
N LEU A 55 -12.67 11.17 6.84
CA LEU A 55 -12.20 11.05 8.21
C LEU A 55 -13.27 11.52 9.16
N PHE A 56 -13.48 10.81 10.26
CA PHE A 56 -14.50 11.19 11.23
C PHE A 56 -14.06 10.91 12.67
N ASP A 57 -14.56 11.72 13.55
CA ASP A 57 -14.55 11.49 14.99
C ASP A 57 -15.99 11.55 15.52
N THR A 58 -16.17 11.56 16.84
CA THR A 58 -17.50 11.60 17.45
C THR A 58 -18.27 12.92 17.19
N GLN A 59 -17.63 13.94 16.63
CA GLN A 59 -18.19 15.27 16.46
C GLN A 59 -18.13 15.80 15.02
N ARG A 60 -17.19 15.30 14.21
CA ARG A 60 -16.87 15.90 12.92
C ARG A 60 -16.67 14.84 11.84
N LEU A 61 -17.01 15.21 10.61
CA LEU A 61 -16.63 14.54 9.38
C LEU A 61 -15.73 15.49 8.60
N LEU A 62 -14.52 15.04 8.27
CA LEU A 62 -13.46 15.85 7.69
C LEU A 62 -12.88 15.17 6.46
N GLY A 63 -12.32 15.96 5.55
CA GLY A 63 -11.42 15.55 4.50
C GLY A 63 -10.07 16.25 4.65
N HIS A 64 -9.15 15.90 3.76
CA HIS A 64 -7.84 16.55 3.63
C HIS A 64 -7.02 16.57 4.92
N GLY A 65 -6.82 15.41 5.53
CA GLY A 65 -6.10 15.31 6.80
C GLY A 65 -5.67 13.89 7.14
N VAL A 66 -5.28 13.71 8.39
CA VAL A 66 -4.95 12.42 8.99
C VAL A 66 -5.63 12.29 10.35
N SER A 67 -6.20 11.12 10.61
CA SER A 67 -6.66 10.70 11.94
C SER A 67 -5.65 9.73 12.53
N CYS A 68 -5.39 9.83 13.82
CA CYS A 68 -4.45 8.98 14.55
C CYS A 68 -5.13 8.32 15.74
N ALA A 69 -4.93 7.03 15.92
CA ALA A 69 -5.32 6.27 17.09
C ALA A 69 -4.12 5.51 17.66
N LEU A 70 -3.99 5.47 18.97
CA LEU A 70 -2.96 4.69 19.64
C LEU A 70 -3.58 3.42 20.20
N LEU A 71 -3.16 2.26 19.67
CA LEU A 71 -3.68 0.94 20.00
C LEU A 71 -2.69 0.20 20.90
N SER A 72 -3.15 -0.31 22.04
CA SER A 72 -2.29 -0.89 23.08
C SER A 72 -2.30 -2.43 23.13
N HIS A 73 -3.25 -3.07 22.43
CA HIS A 73 -3.51 -4.51 22.60
C HIS A 73 -3.16 -5.39 21.41
N HIS A 74 -2.67 -4.81 20.31
CA HIS A 74 -2.35 -5.54 19.09
C HIS A 74 -0.91 -6.06 19.09
N SER A 75 -0.71 -7.20 18.44
CA SER A 75 0.61 -7.62 18.00
C SER A 75 1.19 -6.66 16.97
N PRO A 76 2.52 -6.67 16.70
CA PRO A 76 3.07 -5.82 15.64
C PRO A 76 2.32 -6.01 14.32
N PRO A 77 1.97 -4.92 13.61
CA PRO A 77 1.27 -4.98 12.34
C PRO A 77 2.06 -5.77 11.30
N LEU A 78 1.38 -6.51 10.45
CA LEU A 78 1.96 -7.20 9.30
C LEU A 78 1.40 -6.59 8.01
N LEU A 79 2.30 -6.26 7.09
CA LEU A 79 1.95 -5.72 5.79
C LEU A 79 2.63 -6.54 4.69
N GLU A 80 1.83 -7.07 3.75
CA GLU A 80 2.32 -7.88 2.63
C GLU A 80 1.67 -7.45 1.32
N HIS A 81 2.45 -7.39 0.27
CA HIS A 81 1.92 -7.07 -1.06
C HIS A 81 2.04 -8.23 -2.07
N GLY A 82 3.06 -9.09 -1.96
CA GLY A 82 3.23 -10.25 -2.82
C GLY A 82 3.59 -9.94 -4.29
N TYR A 83 3.80 -8.66 -4.67
CA TYR A 83 4.22 -8.30 -6.01
C TYR A 83 5.65 -8.74 -6.27
N GLN A 84 5.92 -9.14 -7.52
CA GLN A 84 7.21 -9.66 -7.96
C GLN A 84 7.89 -8.72 -8.94
N LEU A 85 9.21 -8.62 -8.83
CA LEU A 85 10.03 -7.87 -9.77
C LEU A 85 10.04 -8.56 -11.13
N THR A 86 9.86 -7.82 -12.22
CA THR A 86 9.80 -8.39 -13.57
C THR A 86 10.77 -7.77 -14.55
N ALA A 87 11.16 -6.52 -14.33
CA ALA A 87 11.92 -5.74 -15.29
C ALA A 87 13.28 -5.32 -14.76
N GLN A 88 14.12 -4.84 -15.67
CA GLN A 88 15.32 -4.11 -15.30
C GLN A 88 14.96 -2.81 -14.60
N PRO A 89 15.78 -2.34 -13.65
CA PRO A 89 15.58 -1.05 -13.02
C PRO A 89 15.54 0.10 -14.03
N MET A 90 14.69 1.08 -13.76
CA MET A 90 14.52 2.32 -14.49
C MET A 90 14.76 3.48 -13.54
N LEU A 91 14.96 4.66 -14.05
CA LEU A 91 15.11 5.87 -13.25
C LEU A 91 13.93 6.81 -13.47
N ALA A 92 13.25 7.25 -12.39
CA ALA A 92 12.34 8.38 -12.46
C ALA A 92 13.15 9.66 -12.65
N THR A 93 13.36 10.07 -13.89
CA THR A 93 14.25 11.20 -14.21
C THR A 93 13.61 12.58 -14.04
N SER A 94 12.32 12.63 -13.84
CA SER A 94 11.60 13.82 -13.38
C SER A 94 10.28 13.41 -12.75
N SER A 95 10.12 13.76 -11.46
CA SER A 95 8.89 13.55 -10.71
C SER A 95 8.65 14.67 -9.71
N GLU A 96 7.40 14.94 -9.41
CA GLU A 96 6.98 15.91 -8.40
C GLU A 96 5.73 15.38 -7.67
N GLY A 97 5.84 15.20 -6.35
CA GLY A 97 4.78 14.58 -5.57
C GLY A 97 4.44 13.18 -6.10
N ASN A 98 3.20 12.96 -6.49
CA ASN A 98 2.72 11.69 -7.05
C ASN A 98 2.74 11.63 -8.59
N LYS A 99 3.29 12.66 -9.25
CA LYS A 99 3.38 12.76 -10.71
C LYS A 99 4.78 12.39 -11.19
N ILE A 100 4.87 11.42 -12.11
CA ILE A 100 6.11 11.05 -12.81
C ILE A 100 6.02 11.61 -14.24
N SER A 101 6.84 12.60 -14.54
CA SER A 101 6.86 13.21 -15.88
C SER A 101 7.76 12.45 -16.86
N PHE A 102 8.94 12.00 -16.40
CA PHE A 102 9.89 11.27 -17.23
C PHE A 102 10.47 10.05 -16.51
N ILE A 103 10.64 8.98 -17.25
CA ILE A 103 11.35 7.75 -16.85
C ILE A 103 12.44 7.49 -17.90
N ASP A 104 13.69 7.32 -17.46
CA ASP A 104 14.86 7.14 -18.35
C ASP A 104 14.94 8.22 -19.45
N TRP A 105 14.60 9.48 -19.12
CA TRP A 105 14.57 10.64 -20.00
C TRP A 105 13.50 10.61 -21.13
N GLU A 106 12.61 9.62 -21.09
CA GLU A 106 11.45 9.51 -21.98
C GLU A 106 10.16 9.94 -21.23
N PRO A 107 9.10 10.43 -21.91
CA PRO A 107 7.81 10.65 -21.28
C PRO A 107 7.34 9.39 -20.55
N ALA A 108 6.92 9.54 -19.29
CA ALA A 108 6.72 8.40 -18.41
C ALA A 108 5.72 7.36 -18.95
N PHE A 109 4.61 7.82 -19.55
CA PHE A 109 3.65 6.91 -20.17
C PHE A 109 4.23 6.16 -21.38
N SER A 110 5.01 6.82 -22.23
CA SER A 110 5.64 6.19 -23.39
C SER A 110 6.62 5.08 -22.96
N ARG A 111 7.41 5.39 -21.92
CA ARG A 111 8.35 4.40 -21.36
C ARG A 111 7.61 3.21 -20.73
N TYR A 112 6.58 3.47 -19.95
CA TYR A 112 5.74 2.44 -19.34
C TYR A 112 5.06 1.57 -20.41
N GLN A 113 4.45 2.17 -21.44
CA GLN A 113 3.83 1.48 -22.56
C GLN A 113 4.83 0.61 -23.32
N SER A 114 6.05 1.12 -23.57
CA SER A 114 7.13 0.39 -24.23
C SER A 114 7.52 -0.87 -23.46
N LEU A 115 7.65 -0.78 -22.13
CA LEU A 115 7.97 -1.92 -21.28
C LEU A 115 6.86 -2.97 -21.25
N ILE A 116 5.61 -2.55 -21.16
CA ILE A 116 4.46 -3.48 -21.19
C ILE A 116 4.41 -4.20 -22.53
N ARG A 117 4.61 -3.49 -23.64
CA ARG A 117 4.68 -4.12 -24.97
C ARG A 117 5.82 -5.13 -25.05
N GLN A 118 7.00 -4.79 -24.56
CA GLN A 118 8.19 -5.64 -24.62
C GLN A 118 8.05 -6.90 -23.77
N GLN A 119 7.50 -6.79 -22.56
CA GLN A 119 7.48 -7.89 -21.60
C GLN A 119 6.22 -8.76 -21.68
N PHE A 120 5.07 -8.12 -21.96
CA PHE A 120 3.76 -8.78 -21.93
C PHE A 120 3.08 -8.84 -23.29
N GLN A 121 3.68 -8.26 -24.35
CA GLN A 121 3.14 -8.20 -25.71
C GLN A 121 1.75 -7.54 -25.77
N GLN A 122 1.47 -6.63 -24.85
CA GLN A 122 0.22 -5.89 -24.75
C GLN A 122 0.38 -4.45 -25.24
N ASN A 123 -0.64 -3.95 -25.94
CA ASN A 123 -0.72 -2.55 -26.34
C ASN A 123 -1.64 -1.81 -25.37
N LEU A 124 -1.05 -0.89 -24.63
CA LEU A 124 -1.76 -0.06 -23.67
C LEU A 124 -2.21 1.25 -24.32
N THR A 125 -3.44 1.68 -24.05
CA THR A 125 -3.96 3.01 -24.43
C THR A 125 -4.27 3.83 -23.18
N PRO A 126 -4.23 5.18 -23.27
CA PRO A 126 -4.55 6.02 -22.11
C PRO A 126 -5.95 5.75 -21.52
N ASP A 127 -6.94 5.45 -22.37
CA ASP A 127 -8.32 5.20 -21.94
C ASP A 127 -8.48 3.92 -21.10
N GLN A 128 -7.59 2.97 -21.29
CA GLN A 128 -7.60 1.68 -20.57
C GLN A 128 -6.58 1.65 -19.43
N PHE A 129 -5.88 2.75 -19.20
CA PHE A 129 -4.70 2.78 -18.36
C PHE A 129 -4.95 2.29 -16.92
N TYR A 130 -6.05 2.75 -16.29
CA TYR A 130 -6.36 2.37 -14.91
C TYR A 130 -6.52 0.85 -14.72
N GLN A 131 -7.10 0.17 -15.70
CA GLN A 131 -7.27 -1.29 -15.66
C GLN A 131 -5.93 -2.03 -15.68
N TYR A 132 -4.93 -1.48 -16.34
CA TYR A 132 -3.58 -2.08 -16.41
C TYR A 132 -2.71 -1.70 -15.22
N GLY A 133 -2.85 -0.50 -14.69
CA GLY A 133 -2.04 0.01 -13.59
C GLY A 133 -2.09 -0.87 -12.33
N VAL A 134 -3.25 -1.44 -12.02
CA VAL A 134 -3.43 -2.35 -10.88
C VAL A 134 -2.81 -3.74 -11.10
N HIS A 135 -2.64 -4.16 -12.35
CA HIS A 135 -2.05 -5.46 -12.69
C HIS A 135 -0.52 -5.39 -12.82
N LEU A 136 0.01 -4.24 -13.20
CA LEU A 136 1.41 -4.00 -13.53
C LEU A 136 1.90 -2.69 -12.87
N PRO A 137 1.86 -2.59 -11.53
CA PRO A 137 2.27 -1.38 -10.84
C PRO A 137 3.78 -1.15 -10.93
N LEU A 138 4.19 0.05 -10.51
CA LEU A 138 5.59 0.39 -10.35
C LEU A 138 6.06 0.03 -8.93
N GLY A 139 7.28 -0.48 -8.82
CA GLY A 139 7.99 -0.68 -7.56
C GLY A 139 9.10 0.35 -7.42
N LEU A 140 9.14 1.06 -6.30
CA LEU A 140 10.27 1.89 -5.91
C LEU A 140 11.25 1.00 -5.14
N LEU A 141 12.45 0.83 -5.68
CA LEU A 141 13.49 0.04 -5.04
C LEU A 141 14.23 0.87 -3.99
N ARG A 142 14.34 0.33 -2.80
CA ARG A 142 15.11 0.94 -1.72
C ARG A 142 16.49 0.28 -1.59
N ALA A 143 17.44 1.00 -1.00
CA ALA A 143 18.81 0.52 -0.82
C ALA A 143 18.93 -0.74 0.05
N ASN A 144 17.97 -0.98 0.94
CA ASN A 144 17.90 -2.16 1.79
C ASN A 144 17.23 -3.37 1.13
N GLY A 145 16.80 -3.24 -0.14
CA GLY A 145 16.11 -4.28 -0.89
C GLY A 145 14.59 -4.26 -0.81
N ASP A 146 14.00 -3.41 0.03
CA ASP A 146 12.55 -3.26 0.09
C ASP A 146 12.00 -2.66 -1.20
N VAL A 147 10.77 -3.02 -1.51
CA VAL A 147 10.05 -2.55 -2.70
C VAL A 147 8.77 -1.87 -2.25
N ILE A 148 8.62 -0.59 -2.56
CA ILE A 148 7.39 0.15 -2.31
C ILE A 148 6.52 0.12 -3.56
N VAL A 149 5.32 -0.40 -3.45
CA VAL A 149 4.37 -0.47 -4.57
C VAL A 149 3.70 0.87 -4.80
N ARG A 150 3.65 1.30 -6.06
CA ARG A 150 2.91 2.47 -6.54
C ARG A 150 2.03 2.09 -7.72
N ILE A 151 0.72 2.20 -7.53
CA ILE A 151 -0.24 1.96 -8.60
C ILE A 151 -0.42 3.27 -9.38
N PRO A 152 -0.05 3.31 -10.66
CA PRO A 152 -0.37 4.44 -11.51
C PRO A 152 -1.86 4.38 -11.89
N VAL A 153 -2.58 5.49 -11.69
CA VAL A 153 -4.04 5.55 -11.82
C VAL A 153 -4.52 6.40 -12.98
N ALA A 154 -3.69 7.30 -13.49
CA ALA A 154 -4.04 8.16 -14.61
C ALA A 154 -2.82 8.57 -15.43
N VAL A 155 -3.09 9.04 -16.65
CA VAL A 155 -2.12 9.66 -17.58
C VAL A 155 -2.57 11.06 -17.83
N THR A 156 -1.65 12.04 -17.72
CA THR A 156 -1.95 13.42 -18.09
C THR A 156 -1.88 13.63 -19.61
N GLU A 157 -2.38 14.78 -20.10
CA GLU A 157 -2.30 15.13 -21.53
C GLU A 157 -0.84 15.17 -22.03
N GLU A 158 0.11 15.54 -21.17
CA GLU A 158 1.55 15.59 -21.49
C GLU A 158 2.24 14.21 -21.40
N GLY A 159 1.49 13.15 -21.06
CA GLY A 159 2.04 11.79 -20.93
C GLY A 159 2.77 11.52 -19.62
N ALA A 160 2.50 12.29 -18.56
CA ALA A 160 2.97 11.96 -17.22
C ALA A 160 2.05 10.92 -16.57
N LEU A 161 2.61 10.09 -15.69
CA LEU A 161 1.87 9.12 -14.88
C LEU A 161 1.50 9.76 -13.53
N LEU A 162 0.25 9.60 -13.11
CA LEU A 162 -0.20 9.94 -11.76
C LEU A 162 -0.33 8.65 -10.95
N CYS A 163 0.37 8.57 -9.83
CA CYS A 163 0.36 7.42 -8.94
C CYS A 163 -0.47 7.70 -7.67
N VAL A 164 -0.87 6.66 -6.96
CA VAL A 164 -1.33 6.81 -5.58
C VAL A 164 -0.09 6.86 -4.69
N GLY A 165 0.18 8.04 -4.11
CA GLY A 165 1.36 8.32 -3.30
C GLY A 165 2.57 8.83 -4.07
N GLU A 166 3.49 9.43 -3.33
CA GLU A 166 4.65 10.14 -3.86
C GLU A 166 5.67 9.21 -4.49
N VAL A 167 6.29 9.70 -5.55
CA VAL A 167 7.46 9.09 -6.19
C VAL A 167 8.56 10.15 -6.18
N PRO A 168 9.53 10.07 -5.28
CA PRO A 168 10.64 11.02 -5.22
C PRO A 168 11.42 11.06 -6.53
N ASP A 169 11.92 12.24 -6.86
CA ASP A 169 12.79 12.42 -8.03
C ASP A 169 14.03 11.53 -7.93
N TYR A 170 14.51 11.03 -9.05
CA TYR A 170 15.62 10.07 -9.14
C TYR A 170 15.40 8.74 -8.40
N SER A 171 14.14 8.38 -8.10
CA SER A 171 13.83 7.04 -7.58
C SER A 171 14.18 5.95 -8.60
N ILE A 172 14.77 4.86 -8.10
CA ILE A 172 14.93 3.64 -8.90
C ILE A 172 13.58 2.92 -8.95
N LEU A 173 13.04 2.79 -10.15
CA LEU A 173 11.78 2.12 -10.41
C LEU A 173 12.00 0.75 -11.04
N THR A 174 11.02 -0.10 -10.92
CA THR A 174 10.88 -1.34 -11.69
C THR A 174 9.41 -1.59 -11.99
N LEU A 175 9.13 -2.32 -13.07
CA LEU A 175 7.77 -2.81 -13.30
C LEU A 175 7.53 -4.02 -12.39
N LEU A 176 6.39 -4.08 -11.75
CA LEU A 176 5.98 -5.19 -10.89
C LEU A 176 4.91 -6.03 -11.58
N LYS A 177 4.93 -7.31 -11.28
CA LYS A 177 3.87 -8.23 -11.62
C LYS A 177 3.05 -8.54 -10.37
N ALA A 178 1.75 -8.37 -10.47
CA ALA A 178 0.85 -8.71 -9.37
C ALA A 178 0.88 -10.22 -9.08
N PRO A 179 0.58 -10.64 -7.84
CA PRO A 179 0.50 -12.06 -7.48
C PRO A 179 -0.44 -12.81 -8.41
N GLN A 180 0.02 -13.98 -8.91
CA GLN A 180 -0.82 -14.81 -9.80
C GLN A 180 -1.80 -15.69 -9.03
N SER A 181 -1.48 -16.01 -7.80
CA SER A 181 -2.32 -16.83 -6.93
C SER A 181 -2.68 -16.07 -5.67
N PRO A 182 -3.96 -15.82 -5.43
CA PRO A 182 -4.39 -15.18 -4.20
C PRO A 182 -4.09 -16.04 -2.97
N THR A 183 -4.12 -17.37 -3.10
CA THR A 183 -3.94 -18.30 -1.98
C THR A 183 -2.49 -18.36 -1.48
N ALA A 184 -1.49 -18.29 -2.37
CA ALA A 184 -0.09 -18.42 -1.96
C ALA A 184 0.35 -17.30 -1.00
N ASN A 185 0.00 -16.06 -1.32
CA ASN A 185 0.30 -14.90 -0.48
C ASN A 185 -0.47 -14.95 0.86
N ALA A 186 -1.72 -15.40 0.80
CA ALA A 186 -2.57 -15.55 1.99
C ALA A 186 -2.02 -16.58 2.98
N ILE A 187 -1.52 -17.72 2.48
CA ILE A 187 -0.89 -18.75 3.31
C ILE A 187 0.37 -18.20 3.99
N GLU A 188 1.25 -17.54 3.23
CA GLU A 188 2.48 -16.95 3.79
C GLU A 188 2.16 -15.91 4.88
N LEU A 189 1.17 -15.07 4.64
CA LEU A 189 0.72 -14.09 5.63
C LEU A 189 0.11 -14.74 6.87
N ALA A 190 -0.70 -15.79 6.70
CA ALA A 190 -1.26 -16.57 7.81
C ALA A 190 -0.18 -17.23 8.67
N GLU A 191 0.86 -17.78 8.04
CA GLU A 191 2.01 -18.37 8.74
C GLU A 191 2.76 -17.29 9.56
N LYS A 192 2.95 -16.09 9.01
CA LYS A 192 3.57 -14.97 9.73
C LYS A 192 2.72 -14.52 10.93
N LEU A 193 1.41 -14.42 10.75
CA LEU A 193 0.48 -14.07 11.84
C LEU A 193 0.56 -15.08 12.99
N SER A 194 0.68 -16.35 12.66
CA SER A 194 0.71 -17.44 13.65
C SER A 194 2.07 -17.60 14.38
N GLN A 195 3.14 -16.92 13.95
CA GLN A 195 4.46 -16.99 14.60
C GLN A 195 4.44 -16.46 16.04
N HIS A 196 3.51 -15.59 16.39
CA HIS A 196 3.35 -15.02 17.72
C HIS A 196 2.22 -15.67 18.55
N GLY A 197 1.67 -16.77 18.08
CA GLY A 197 0.51 -17.46 18.62
C GLY A 197 -0.68 -17.40 17.64
N VAL A 198 -1.67 -18.26 17.88
CA VAL A 198 -2.91 -18.21 17.09
C VAL A 198 -3.70 -16.96 17.49
N PRO A 199 -3.99 -16.04 16.57
CA PRO A 199 -4.72 -14.84 16.92
C PRO A 199 -6.18 -15.17 17.24
N GLU A 200 -6.74 -14.51 18.25
CA GLU A 200 -8.17 -14.59 18.51
C GLU A 200 -8.95 -13.84 17.41
N ARG A 201 -8.47 -12.66 17.05
CA ARG A 201 -9.07 -11.78 16.06
C ARG A 201 -8.01 -11.20 15.13
N ILE A 202 -8.36 -11.09 13.84
CA ILE A 202 -7.58 -10.36 12.84
C ILE A 202 -8.43 -9.20 12.32
N GLU A 203 -7.90 -8.00 12.43
CA GLU A 203 -8.41 -6.83 11.72
C GLU A 203 -7.60 -6.63 10.44
N ILE A 204 -8.27 -6.70 9.29
CA ILE A 204 -7.65 -6.66 7.97
C ILE A 204 -8.04 -5.42 7.19
N TYR A 205 -7.07 -4.79 6.57
CA TYR A 205 -7.28 -3.75 5.57
C TYR A 205 -6.75 -4.24 4.23
N TYR A 206 -7.66 -4.32 3.28
CA TYR A 206 -7.42 -4.94 1.98
C TYR A 206 -7.44 -3.89 0.88
N CYS A 207 -6.37 -3.76 0.10
CA CYS A 207 -6.30 -2.75 -0.94
C CYS A 207 -7.39 -2.93 -2.01
N ALA A 208 -8.10 -1.86 -2.32
CA ALA A 208 -9.12 -1.86 -3.38
C ALA A 208 -8.51 -2.17 -4.76
N GLY A 209 -7.27 -1.73 -5.02
CA GLY A 209 -6.54 -2.10 -6.24
C GLY A 209 -6.24 -3.60 -6.29
N ARG A 210 -5.95 -4.22 -5.15
CA ARG A 210 -5.77 -5.67 -5.06
C ARG A 210 -7.09 -6.40 -5.31
N GLN A 211 -8.19 -5.93 -4.74
CA GLN A 211 -9.52 -6.47 -5.03
C GLN A 211 -9.85 -6.38 -6.53
N GLN A 212 -9.54 -5.27 -7.16
CA GLN A 212 -9.76 -5.09 -8.59
C GLN A 212 -8.89 -6.05 -9.42
N HIS A 213 -7.64 -6.31 -8.98
CA HIS A 213 -6.75 -7.26 -9.65
C HIS A 213 -7.33 -8.69 -9.63
N PHE A 214 -7.75 -9.16 -8.46
CA PHE A 214 -8.24 -10.53 -8.27
C PHE A 214 -9.71 -10.71 -8.60
N GLY A 215 -10.51 -9.63 -8.62
CA GLY A 215 -11.96 -9.71 -8.84
C GLY A 215 -12.63 -10.63 -7.81
N GLU A 216 -13.42 -11.58 -8.28
CA GLU A 216 -14.12 -12.55 -7.42
C GLU A 216 -13.16 -13.46 -6.62
N GLN A 217 -11.92 -13.65 -7.09
CA GLN A 217 -10.93 -14.45 -6.37
C GLN A 217 -10.38 -13.75 -5.11
N SER A 218 -10.66 -12.48 -4.90
CA SER A 218 -10.30 -11.77 -3.66
C SER A 218 -10.94 -12.39 -2.42
N THR A 219 -12.17 -12.91 -2.55
CA THR A 219 -12.84 -13.64 -1.48
C THR A 219 -12.08 -14.91 -1.11
N LEU A 220 -11.57 -15.65 -2.10
CA LEU A 220 -10.77 -16.86 -1.87
C LEU A 220 -9.46 -16.52 -1.12
N GLU A 221 -8.85 -15.38 -1.40
CA GLU A 221 -7.66 -14.93 -0.65
C GLU A 221 -7.98 -14.69 0.82
N LEU A 222 -9.08 -13.99 1.12
CA LEU A 222 -9.51 -13.72 2.49
C LEU A 222 -9.91 -14.99 3.25
N GLU A 223 -10.65 -15.90 2.60
CA GLU A 223 -11.03 -17.20 3.18
C GLU A 223 -9.82 -18.08 3.45
N THR A 224 -8.82 -18.05 2.55
CA THR A 224 -7.56 -18.78 2.72
C THR A 224 -6.77 -18.22 3.91
N LEU A 225 -6.64 -16.90 3.99
CA LEU A 225 -5.98 -16.24 5.12
C LEU A 225 -6.65 -16.63 6.45
N PHE A 226 -7.96 -16.49 6.51
CA PHE A 226 -8.73 -16.80 7.71
C PHE A 226 -8.58 -18.26 8.14
N SER A 227 -8.77 -19.19 7.22
CA SER A 227 -8.69 -20.62 7.52
C SER A 227 -7.30 -21.10 7.94
N HIS A 228 -6.22 -20.50 7.39
CA HIS A 228 -4.84 -20.89 7.70
C HIS A 228 -4.27 -20.18 8.93
N SER A 229 -4.79 -19.00 9.28
CA SER A 229 -4.37 -18.30 10.49
C SER A 229 -4.84 -18.95 11.79
N GLY A 230 -5.92 -19.74 11.72
CA GLY A 230 -6.58 -20.32 12.89
C GLY A 230 -7.35 -19.32 13.73
N ALA A 231 -7.48 -18.06 13.30
CA ALA A 231 -8.21 -17.03 14.02
C ALA A 231 -9.70 -17.37 14.18
N HIS A 232 -10.31 -16.88 15.25
CA HIS A 232 -11.75 -17.06 15.48
C HIS A 232 -12.58 -16.01 14.76
N GLU A 233 -12.01 -14.83 14.49
CA GLU A 233 -12.70 -13.73 13.82
C GLU A 233 -11.79 -13.02 12.81
N LEU A 234 -12.34 -12.68 11.66
CA LEU A 234 -11.73 -11.82 10.64
C LEU A 234 -12.68 -10.67 10.33
N VAL A 235 -12.26 -9.44 10.60
CA VAL A 235 -13.05 -8.23 10.31
C VAL A 235 -12.18 -7.21 9.58
N GLY A 236 -12.78 -6.28 8.87
CA GLY A 236 -11.98 -5.22 8.25
C GLY A 236 -12.70 -4.45 7.18
N ALA A 237 -11.92 -3.77 6.36
CA ALA A 237 -12.43 -2.89 5.31
C ALA A 237 -11.50 -2.85 4.09
N LEU A 238 -12.04 -2.34 2.97
CA LEU A 238 -11.21 -1.95 1.84
C LEU A 238 -10.46 -0.66 2.14
N SER A 239 -9.26 -0.54 1.60
CA SER A 239 -8.38 0.63 1.70
C SER A 239 -7.90 1.09 0.32
N LEU A 240 -7.47 2.34 0.20
CA LEU A 240 -6.90 2.89 -1.04
C LEU A 240 -5.36 2.90 -1.01
N GLY A 241 -4.79 2.36 0.03
CA GLY A 241 -3.36 2.18 0.26
C GLY A 241 -3.11 1.86 1.72
N GLU A 242 -2.02 1.19 2.01
CA GLU A 242 -1.69 0.62 3.30
C GLU A 242 -0.35 1.16 3.80
N ILE A 243 -0.27 1.36 5.10
CA ILE A 243 0.92 1.87 5.78
C ILE A 243 1.37 0.83 6.79
N GLY A 244 2.64 0.48 6.72
CA GLY A 244 3.26 -0.43 7.67
C GLY A 244 4.76 -0.37 7.60
N SER A 245 5.41 -0.98 8.59
CA SER A 245 6.86 -1.15 8.63
C SER A 245 7.21 -2.59 8.25
N VAL A 246 8.35 -2.79 7.60
CA VAL A 246 8.84 -4.14 7.26
C VAL A 246 9.17 -4.94 8.53
N ARG A 247 9.63 -4.24 9.56
CA ARG A 247 9.87 -4.80 10.90
C ARG A 247 9.24 -3.90 11.96
N PRO A 248 8.88 -4.44 13.12
CA PRO A 248 8.35 -3.64 14.22
C PRO A 248 9.29 -2.48 14.58
N GLY A 249 8.75 -1.27 14.67
CA GLY A 249 9.48 -0.05 14.98
C GLY A 249 10.32 0.55 13.86
N ASP A 250 10.43 -0.10 12.69
CA ASP A 250 11.12 0.47 11.52
C ASP A 250 10.32 1.62 10.91
N TYR A 251 10.98 2.33 10.00
CA TYR A 251 10.39 3.42 9.23
C TYR A 251 9.13 2.95 8.48
N PRO A 252 7.97 3.61 8.67
CA PRO A 252 6.73 3.22 8.00
C PRO A 252 6.77 3.56 6.51
N LEU A 253 6.35 2.63 5.70
CA LEU A 253 6.23 2.79 4.26
C LEU A 253 4.76 2.81 3.86
N PHE A 254 4.41 3.69 2.95
CA PHE A 254 3.11 3.71 2.32
C PHE A 254 3.15 2.83 1.05
N HIS A 255 2.24 1.88 0.93
CA HIS A 255 2.12 0.94 -0.17
C HIS A 255 0.75 1.02 -0.84
N ASN A 256 0.67 0.50 -2.05
CA ASN A 256 -0.58 0.16 -2.70
C ASN A 256 -0.62 -1.36 -2.96
N GLY A 257 -1.81 -1.91 -3.11
CA GLY A 257 -1.98 -3.32 -3.46
C GLY A 257 -1.58 -4.30 -2.37
N ALA A 258 -1.42 -3.84 -1.14
CA ALA A 258 -1.04 -4.67 0.00
C ALA A 258 -2.25 -5.17 0.80
N ILE A 259 -1.94 -6.04 1.75
CA ILE A 259 -2.82 -6.45 2.84
C ILE A 259 -2.14 -6.02 4.13
N LEU A 260 -2.83 -5.25 4.95
CA LEU A 260 -2.40 -4.89 6.29
C LEU A 260 -3.23 -5.69 7.31
N CYS A 261 -2.57 -6.36 8.24
CA CYS A 261 -3.21 -7.11 9.33
C CYS A 261 -2.76 -6.57 10.68
N LEU A 262 -3.73 -6.40 11.58
CA LEU A 262 -3.56 -6.22 13.00
C LEU A 262 -4.14 -7.46 13.69
N SER A 263 -3.41 -8.06 14.63
CA SER A 263 -3.87 -9.27 15.33
C SER A 263 -3.94 -9.05 16.83
N GLU A 264 -5.01 -9.56 17.42
CA GLU A 264 -5.23 -9.63 18.87
C GLU A 264 -5.17 -11.10 19.31
N GLY A 265 -4.51 -11.36 20.43
CA GLY A 265 -4.40 -12.71 21.04
C GLY A 265 -3.63 -12.70 22.34
#